data_37d3a9e07360fa624ba8952c66ec4cf1
#
_entry.id   37d3a9e07360fa624ba8952c66ec4cf1
#
_cell.length_a   1.000
_cell.length_b   1.000
_cell.length_c   1.000
_cell.angle_alpha   90.00
_cell.angle_beta   90.00
_cell.angle_gamma   90.00
#
_symmetry.space_group_name_H-M   'P 1'
#
loop_
_entity.id
_entity.type
_entity.pdbx_description
1 polymer ?
#
loop_
_entity_poly.entity_id
_entity_poly.type
_entity_poly.pdbx_seq_one_letter_code
_entity_poly.pdbx_strand_id
1 'polypeptide(L)'
;GEFIINPASGKPLKDENGNVVIDPETGKPKKDPKTQVPYEELVNINEIEALPDGPEKEMRLKALKPIRQNLMPMPDFVLCCNNICNCMTKWYENIARIHNIPLIMIDIPYNNDVEVDDSKVRYVRAQFDAAIKQLEQISGKKFDEKKFEQACANANRSATAWLRVCDYLQYKPAPMSGFDLFNHMADIVTARGKVETAEAFEQLARDLEENVKEGTTTLPFPEKKRIMFEGIPCWPKLPQLFKPLKENGINVTAVVYAPAFGFVYKDMDGMARAYYKAPNSVCIEQGVAWREGICRDNKVDGVLVHYNRSCKPWSGYMAEMQRRFTKDLGVPTAGFDGDQADPRNFNAAQYETRVQGLMEAMEANEKNNETKEA
;
A
#
# COMPACT_ATOMS: atom_id res chain seq x y z
N GLY A 1 -14.54 -34.24 -17.12
CA GLY A 1 -14.73 -33.22 -16.12
C GLY A 1 -15.26 -31.96 -16.76
N GLU A 2 -16.28 -31.31 -16.20
CA GLU A 2 -16.76 -30.02 -16.68
C GLU A 2 -15.69 -28.99 -16.42
N PHE A 3 -15.28 -28.27 -17.46
CA PHE A 3 -14.31 -27.18 -17.35
C PHE A 3 -14.93 -26.01 -16.58
N ILE A 4 -14.29 -25.56 -15.54
CA ILE A 4 -14.73 -24.37 -14.79
C ILE A 4 -14.37 -23.14 -15.64
N ILE A 5 -15.38 -22.53 -16.24
CA ILE A 5 -15.22 -21.31 -17.04
C ILE A 5 -15.00 -20.10 -16.12
N ASN A 6 -14.01 -19.27 -16.42
CA ASN A 6 -13.83 -18.01 -15.70
C ASN A 6 -15.00 -17.06 -15.97
N PRO A 7 -15.91 -16.82 -15.00
CA PRO A 7 -17.09 -15.98 -15.20
C PRO A 7 -16.78 -14.51 -15.46
N ALA A 8 -15.56 -14.07 -15.14
CA ALA A 8 -15.11 -12.71 -15.43
C ALA A 8 -14.54 -12.56 -16.85
N SER A 9 -14.23 -13.67 -17.54
CA SER A 9 -13.70 -13.68 -18.90
C SER A 9 -14.81 -13.51 -19.94
N GLY A 10 -14.43 -13.16 -21.16
CA GLY A 10 -15.34 -13.07 -22.30
C GLY A 10 -15.95 -11.67 -22.51
N LYS A 11 -16.45 -11.47 -23.71
CA LYS A 11 -17.12 -10.23 -24.11
C LYS A 11 -18.59 -10.24 -23.66
N PRO A 12 -19.22 -9.07 -23.47
CA PRO A 12 -20.66 -9.02 -23.24
C PRO A 12 -21.44 -9.71 -24.38
N LEU A 13 -22.38 -10.57 -24.02
CA LEU A 13 -23.32 -11.16 -25.00
C LEU A 13 -24.21 -10.05 -25.55
N LYS A 14 -24.40 -10.03 -26.87
CA LYS A 14 -25.28 -9.07 -27.56
C LYS A 14 -26.45 -9.81 -28.19
N ASP A 15 -27.62 -9.18 -28.19
CA ASP A 15 -28.81 -9.65 -28.88
C ASP A 15 -28.71 -9.38 -30.40
N GLU A 16 -29.73 -9.75 -31.14
CA GLU A 16 -29.85 -9.56 -32.61
C GLU A 16 -29.77 -8.10 -33.03
N ASN A 17 -30.07 -7.16 -32.13
CA ASN A 17 -30.03 -5.72 -32.35
C ASN A 17 -28.72 -5.06 -31.90
N GLY A 18 -27.77 -5.87 -31.39
CA GLY A 18 -26.47 -5.40 -30.91
C GLY A 18 -26.47 -4.85 -29.48
N ASN A 19 -27.59 -4.96 -28.74
CA ASN A 19 -27.66 -4.51 -27.34
C ASN A 19 -27.07 -5.55 -26.41
N VAL A 20 -26.51 -5.10 -25.29
CA VAL A 20 -25.94 -5.98 -24.27
C VAL A 20 -27.07 -6.69 -23.52
N VAL A 21 -27.04 -8.02 -23.50
CA VAL A 21 -28.00 -8.85 -22.77
C VAL A 21 -27.66 -8.80 -21.27
N ILE A 22 -28.62 -8.38 -20.46
CA ILE A 22 -28.49 -8.32 -19.00
C ILE A 22 -29.06 -9.59 -18.38
N ASP A 23 -28.36 -10.14 -17.42
CA ASP A 23 -28.81 -11.26 -16.61
C ASP A 23 -29.91 -10.77 -15.64
N PRO A 24 -31.13 -11.33 -15.68
CA PRO A 24 -32.23 -10.83 -14.84
C PRO A 24 -32.06 -11.16 -13.36
N GLU A 25 -31.25 -12.15 -13.01
CA GLU A 25 -31.03 -12.52 -11.60
C GLU A 25 -29.93 -11.68 -10.95
N THR A 26 -28.89 -11.32 -11.73
CA THR A 26 -27.72 -10.60 -11.20
C THR A 26 -27.69 -9.12 -11.57
N GLY A 27 -28.49 -8.70 -12.53
CA GLY A 27 -28.46 -7.33 -13.09
C GLY A 27 -27.17 -6.97 -13.86
N LYS A 28 -26.33 -7.95 -14.17
CA LYS A 28 -25.03 -7.75 -14.86
C LYS A 28 -25.07 -8.21 -16.31
N PRO A 29 -24.20 -7.68 -17.18
CA PRO A 29 -24.07 -8.17 -18.54
C PRO A 29 -23.75 -9.66 -18.59
N LYS A 30 -24.59 -10.45 -19.28
CA LYS A 30 -24.26 -11.86 -19.60
C LYS A 30 -23.00 -11.89 -20.45
N LYS A 31 -22.17 -12.90 -20.26
CA LYS A 31 -20.97 -13.12 -21.06
C LYS A 31 -21.27 -14.06 -22.22
N ASP A 32 -20.68 -13.78 -23.35
CA ASP A 32 -20.79 -14.64 -24.54
C ASP A 32 -20.01 -15.94 -24.28
N PRO A 33 -20.68 -17.12 -24.22
CA PRO A 33 -20.04 -18.39 -23.96
C PRO A 33 -18.94 -18.75 -24.97
N LYS A 34 -19.04 -18.27 -26.20
CA LYS A 34 -18.03 -18.52 -27.25
C LYS A 34 -16.72 -17.78 -27.01
N THR A 35 -16.73 -16.76 -26.15
CA THR A 35 -15.56 -15.93 -25.83
C THR A 35 -15.06 -16.15 -24.41
N GLN A 36 -15.73 -16.99 -23.63
CA GLN A 36 -15.30 -17.38 -22.29
C GLN A 36 -14.18 -18.42 -22.36
N VAL A 37 -13.23 -18.29 -21.45
CA VAL A 37 -12.04 -19.16 -21.38
C VAL A 37 -12.11 -20.02 -20.12
N PRO A 38 -11.94 -21.37 -20.23
CA PRO A 38 -11.88 -22.25 -19.08
C PRO A 38 -10.67 -21.93 -18.18
N TYR A 39 -10.84 -22.07 -16.86
CA TYR A 39 -9.74 -21.90 -15.89
C TYR A 39 -8.58 -22.88 -16.11
N GLU A 40 -8.85 -24.10 -16.55
CA GLU A 40 -7.84 -25.14 -16.79
C GLU A 40 -6.92 -24.80 -17.96
N GLU A 41 -7.41 -24.07 -18.97
CA GLU A 41 -6.54 -23.54 -20.04
C GLU A 41 -5.60 -22.45 -19.56
N LEU A 42 -5.90 -21.82 -18.40
CA LEU A 42 -5.02 -20.83 -17.75
C LEU A 42 -3.86 -21.48 -17.01
N VAL A 43 -4.00 -22.74 -16.59
CA VAL A 43 -3.06 -23.43 -15.70
C VAL A 43 -1.96 -24.16 -16.46
N ASN A 44 -2.13 -24.44 -17.76
CA ASN A 44 -1.27 -25.34 -18.51
C ASN A 44 -0.59 -24.73 -19.74
N ILE A 45 -0.04 -23.52 -19.57
CA ILE A 45 0.75 -22.84 -20.64
C ILE A 45 1.88 -23.74 -21.12
N ASN A 46 2.56 -24.44 -20.23
CA ASN A 46 3.66 -25.35 -20.57
C ASN A 46 3.19 -26.55 -21.42
N GLU A 47 1.99 -27.06 -21.17
CA GLU A 47 1.41 -28.13 -22.00
C GLU A 47 1.01 -27.61 -23.39
N ILE A 48 0.49 -26.41 -23.48
CA ILE A 48 0.16 -25.78 -24.77
C ILE A 48 1.44 -25.47 -25.56
N GLU A 49 2.51 -25.03 -24.91
CA GLU A 49 3.81 -24.82 -25.54
C GLU A 49 4.48 -26.10 -25.97
N ALA A 50 4.23 -27.20 -25.27
CA ALA A 50 4.73 -28.54 -25.61
C ALA A 50 3.95 -29.23 -26.75
N LEU A 51 2.77 -28.69 -27.15
CA LEU A 51 2.03 -29.23 -28.28
C LEU A 51 2.83 -29.13 -29.59
N PRO A 52 2.66 -30.09 -30.51
CA PRO A 52 3.23 -29.98 -31.86
C PRO A 52 2.75 -28.70 -32.55
N ASP A 53 3.62 -28.10 -33.36
CA ASP A 53 3.24 -26.94 -34.16
C ASP A 53 2.10 -27.28 -35.12
N GLY A 54 1.02 -26.52 -35.05
CA GLY A 54 -0.19 -26.77 -35.84
C GLY A 54 -1.37 -25.90 -35.42
N PRO A 55 -2.53 -26.07 -36.10
CA PRO A 55 -3.71 -25.23 -35.88
C PRO A 55 -4.23 -25.24 -34.45
N GLU A 56 -4.11 -26.36 -33.75
CA GLU A 56 -4.55 -26.47 -32.36
C GLU A 56 -3.69 -25.62 -31.41
N LYS A 57 -2.36 -25.71 -31.54
CA LYS A 57 -1.41 -24.89 -30.75
C LYS A 57 -1.64 -23.41 -31.03
N GLU A 58 -1.76 -23.02 -32.30
CA GLU A 58 -2.02 -21.64 -32.70
C GLU A 58 -3.33 -21.10 -32.12
N MET A 59 -4.40 -21.90 -32.19
CA MET A 59 -5.70 -21.54 -31.63
C MET A 59 -5.64 -21.34 -30.13
N ARG A 60 -5.00 -22.27 -29.41
CA ARG A 60 -4.82 -22.18 -27.93
C ARG A 60 -3.93 -21.01 -27.53
N LEU A 61 -2.82 -20.77 -28.23
CA LEU A 61 -1.95 -19.60 -28.00
C LEU A 61 -2.66 -18.27 -28.30
N LYS A 62 -3.51 -18.25 -29.34
CA LYS A 62 -4.33 -17.07 -29.69
C LYS A 62 -5.39 -16.79 -28.62
N ALA A 63 -6.00 -17.82 -28.06
CA ALA A 63 -6.94 -17.69 -26.93
C ALA A 63 -6.25 -17.22 -25.63
N LEU A 64 -4.99 -17.60 -25.42
CA LEU A 64 -4.19 -17.19 -24.27
C LEU A 64 -3.61 -15.76 -24.40
N LYS A 65 -3.51 -15.20 -25.60
CA LYS A 65 -2.87 -13.90 -25.83
C LYS A 65 -3.46 -12.75 -25.00
N PRO A 66 -4.79 -12.59 -24.86
CA PRO A 66 -5.38 -11.60 -23.96
C PRO A 66 -5.14 -11.89 -22.48
N ILE A 67 -4.96 -13.15 -22.13
CA ILE A 67 -4.77 -13.62 -20.76
C ILE A 67 -3.31 -13.44 -20.35
N ARG A 68 -2.35 -13.76 -21.24
CA ARG A 68 -0.91 -13.52 -21.00
C ARG A 68 -0.58 -12.06 -20.74
N GLN A 69 -1.32 -11.11 -21.30
CA GLN A 69 -1.14 -9.69 -21.03
C GLN A 69 -1.52 -9.29 -19.59
N ASN A 70 -2.35 -10.11 -18.93
CA ASN A 70 -2.86 -9.86 -17.58
C ASN A 70 -2.34 -10.87 -16.53
N LEU A 71 -1.54 -11.86 -16.93
CA LEU A 71 -0.94 -12.81 -16.00
C LEU A 71 0.37 -12.25 -15.44
N MET A 72 0.53 -12.39 -14.14
CA MET A 72 1.82 -12.18 -13.50
C MET A 72 2.80 -13.26 -14.02
N PRO A 73 4.00 -12.87 -14.49
CA PRO A 73 5.01 -13.85 -14.90
C PRO A 73 5.32 -14.83 -13.77
N MET A 74 5.57 -16.09 -14.10
CA MET A 74 6.02 -17.07 -13.12
C MET A 74 7.34 -16.61 -12.51
N PRO A 75 7.42 -16.51 -11.17
CA PRO A 75 8.65 -16.10 -10.51
C PRO A 75 9.67 -17.27 -10.46
N ASP A 76 10.94 -16.95 -10.58
CA ASP A 76 12.04 -17.91 -10.36
C ASP A 76 12.33 -18.11 -8.87
N PHE A 77 11.97 -17.14 -8.04
CA PHE A 77 12.09 -17.16 -6.58
C PHE A 77 11.13 -16.15 -5.96
N VAL A 78 10.98 -16.22 -4.65
CA VAL A 78 10.26 -15.21 -3.84
C VAL A 78 11.24 -14.59 -2.85
N LEU A 79 11.29 -13.25 -2.80
CA LEU A 79 12.06 -12.50 -1.80
C LEU A 79 11.10 -11.71 -0.92
N CYS A 80 11.17 -11.91 0.38
CA CYS A 80 10.29 -11.28 1.36
C CYS A 80 11.04 -10.96 2.64
N CYS A 81 10.57 -9.98 3.42
CA CYS A 81 10.94 -9.79 4.82
C CYS A 81 9.76 -10.11 5.74
N ASN A 82 10.03 -10.46 7.00
CA ASN A 82 8.97 -10.82 7.94
C ASN A 82 8.43 -9.64 8.77
N ASN A 83 9.05 -8.47 8.72
CA ASN A 83 8.53 -7.24 9.35
C ASN A 83 7.43 -6.56 8.52
N ILE A 84 6.65 -7.35 7.83
CA ILE A 84 5.50 -6.96 7.00
C ILE A 84 4.24 -7.61 7.59
N CYS A 85 3.06 -7.30 7.05
CA CYS A 85 1.83 -7.93 7.50
C CYS A 85 1.91 -9.48 7.38
N ASN A 86 1.40 -10.17 8.39
CA ASN A 86 1.42 -11.64 8.44
C ASN A 86 0.66 -12.29 7.26
N CYS A 87 -0.32 -11.61 6.69
CA CYS A 87 -1.02 -12.07 5.50
C CYS A 87 -0.06 -12.13 4.29
N MET A 88 0.73 -11.08 4.05
CA MET A 88 1.71 -11.06 2.96
C MET A 88 2.80 -12.10 3.12
N THR A 89 3.32 -12.29 4.34
CA THR A 89 4.32 -13.33 4.62
C THR A 89 3.80 -14.71 4.24
N LYS A 90 2.55 -15.03 4.64
CA LYS A 90 1.92 -16.30 4.30
C LYS A 90 1.57 -16.43 2.82
N TRP A 91 1.25 -15.34 2.16
CA TRP A 91 1.04 -15.34 0.72
C TRP A 91 2.32 -15.69 -0.03
N TYR A 92 3.45 -15.07 0.29
CA TYR A 92 4.74 -15.39 -0.31
C TYR A 92 5.20 -16.82 -0.04
N GLU A 93 5.04 -17.31 1.20
CA GLU A 93 5.31 -18.72 1.55
C GLU A 93 4.46 -19.69 0.71
N ASN A 94 3.18 -19.38 0.49
CA ASN A 94 2.29 -20.21 -0.32
C ASN A 94 2.66 -20.19 -1.81
N ILE A 95 3.01 -19.04 -2.36
CA ILE A 95 3.50 -18.94 -3.74
C ILE A 95 4.73 -19.82 -3.93
N ALA A 96 5.73 -19.70 -3.05
CA ALA A 96 6.95 -20.50 -3.13
C ALA A 96 6.65 -21.99 -3.05
N ARG A 97 5.75 -22.40 -2.14
CA ARG A 97 5.36 -23.82 -1.98
C ARG A 97 4.58 -24.36 -3.16
N ILE A 98 3.60 -23.61 -3.68
CA ILE A 98 2.74 -24.08 -4.79
C ILE A 98 3.55 -24.25 -6.07
N HIS A 99 4.47 -23.33 -6.33
CA HIS A 99 5.29 -23.35 -7.53
C HIS A 99 6.63 -24.05 -7.35
N ASN A 100 6.91 -24.59 -6.16
CA ASN A 100 8.15 -25.27 -5.82
C ASN A 100 9.41 -24.44 -6.19
N ILE A 101 9.39 -23.15 -5.83
CA ILE A 101 10.47 -22.21 -6.08
C ILE A 101 11.12 -21.75 -4.77
N PRO A 102 12.38 -21.27 -4.79
CA PRO A 102 13.06 -20.80 -3.59
C PRO A 102 12.33 -19.63 -2.91
N LEU A 103 12.25 -19.67 -1.58
CA LEU A 103 11.85 -18.56 -0.72
C LEU A 103 13.08 -18.01 -0.01
N ILE A 104 13.41 -16.76 -0.27
CA ILE A 104 14.45 -15.99 0.42
C ILE A 104 13.73 -15.10 1.44
N MET A 105 13.80 -15.46 2.72
CA MET A 105 13.17 -14.68 3.79
C MET A 105 14.26 -13.89 4.55
N ILE A 106 14.08 -12.57 4.63
CA ILE A 106 14.88 -11.69 5.48
C ILE A 106 14.16 -11.55 6.81
N ASP A 107 14.75 -12.07 7.86
CA ASP A 107 14.23 -11.95 9.21
C ASP A 107 14.67 -10.63 9.84
N ILE A 108 13.70 -9.76 10.12
CA ILE A 108 13.90 -8.47 10.77
C ILE A 108 13.13 -8.49 12.09
N PRO A 109 13.81 -8.72 13.22
CA PRO A 109 13.18 -8.79 14.52
C PRO A 109 12.53 -7.48 14.92
N TYR A 110 11.53 -7.57 15.79
CA TYR A 110 10.93 -6.41 16.44
C TYR A 110 11.98 -5.67 17.28
N ASN A 111 12.04 -4.35 17.12
CA ASN A 111 12.92 -3.49 17.91
C ASN A 111 12.19 -2.99 19.16
N ASN A 112 12.48 -3.60 20.31
CA ASN A 112 11.89 -3.25 21.59
C ASN A 112 12.56 -2.03 22.28
N ASP A 113 13.63 -1.50 21.67
CA ASP A 113 14.33 -0.30 22.14
C ASP A 113 14.12 0.86 21.14
N VAL A 114 14.37 2.09 21.59
CA VAL A 114 14.38 3.26 20.69
C VAL A 114 15.59 3.19 19.76
N GLU A 115 16.73 2.79 20.31
CA GLU A 115 17.98 2.69 19.57
C GLU A 115 18.12 1.34 18.85
N VAL A 116 18.80 1.38 17.71
CA VAL A 116 19.18 0.19 16.95
C VAL A 116 20.68 -0.04 17.17
N ASP A 117 21.02 -0.97 18.04
CA ASP A 117 22.41 -1.31 18.34
C ASP A 117 23.09 -2.09 17.20
N ASP A 118 24.42 -2.19 17.25
CA ASP A 118 25.21 -2.84 16.22
C ASP A 118 24.99 -4.37 16.14
N SER A 119 24.52 -5.01 17.21
CA SER A 119 24.22 -6.45 17.18
C SER A 119 23.00 -6.74 16.31
N LYS A 120 21.97 -5.89 16.42
CA LYS A 120 20.77 -5.93 15.56
C LYS A 120 21.13 -5.69 14.09
N VAL A 121 22.00 -4.71 13.83
CA VAL A 121 22.49 -4.44 12.46
C VAL A 121 23.24 -5.64 11.90
N ARG A 122 24.18 -6.21 12.64
CA ARG A 122 24.93 -7.41 12.22
C ARG A 122 24.02 -8.59 11.92
N TYR A 123 22.96 -8.78 12.71
CA TYR A 123 21.99 -9.84 12.48
C TYR A 123 21.29 -9.71 11.13
N VAL A 124 20.73 -8.54 10.82
CA VAL A 124 20.04 -8.30 9.53
C VAL A 124 21.05 -8.27 8.37
N ARG A 125 22.26 -7.73 8.60
CA ARG A 125 23.31 -7.74 7.58
C ARG A 125 23.71 -9.16 7.16
N ALA A 126 23.83 -10.10 8.09
CA ALA A 126 24.09 -11.50 7.77
C ALA A 126 22.97 -12.13 6.92
N GLN A 127 21.73 -11.71 7.12
CA GLN A 127 20.60 -12.12 6.28
C GLN A 127 20.72 -11.58 4.84
N PHE A 128 21.11 -10.31 4.68
CA PHE A 128 21.37 -9.73 3.36
C PHE A 128 22.48 -10.47 2.64
N ASP A 129 23.60 -10.76 3.33
CA ASP A 129 24.73 -11.49 2.76
C ASP A 129 24.34 -12.93 2.32
N ALA A 130 23.49 -13.59 3.11
CA ALA A 130 22.94 -14.90 2.76
C ALA A 130 21.98 -14.82 1.57
N ALA A 131 21.13 -13.79 1.52
CA ALA A 131 20.22 -13.55 0.40
C ALA A 131 20.98 -13.27 -0.90
N ILE A 132 22.04 -12.47 -0.88
CA ILE A 132 22.89 -12.18 -2.02
C ILE A 132 23.47 -13.48 -2.57
N LYS A 133 24.01 -14.37 -1.72
CA LYS A 133 24.57 -15.66 -2.15
C LYS A 133 23.51 -16.53 -2.84
N GLN A 134 22.30 -16.57 -2.31
CA GLN A 134 21.20 -17.32 -2.93
C GLN A 134 20.80 -16.71 -4.28
N LEU A 135 20.71 -15.38 -4.38
CA LEU A 135 20.41 -14.68 -5.62
C LEU A 135 21.49 -14.89 -6.69
N GLU A 136 22.78 -14.92 -6.29
CA GLU A 136 23.88 -15.26 -7.19
C GLU A 136 23.74 -16.69 -7.76
N GLN A 137 23.34 -17.65 -6.91
CA GLN A 137 23.12 -19.04 -7.33
C GLN A 137 21.95 -19.17 -8.29
N ILE A 138 20.82 -18.49 -8.00
CA ILE A 138 19.61 -18.54 -8.82
C ILE A 138 19.84 -17.87 -10.17
N SER A 139 20.44 -16.67 -10.17
CA SER A 139 20.59 -15.85 -11.36
C SER A 139 21.82 -16.19 -12.21
N GLY A 140 22.80 -16.92 -11.66
CA GLY A 140 24.12 -17.14 -12.26
C GLY A 140 24.98 -15.87 -12.39
N LYS A 141 24.57 -14.76 -11.77
CA LYS A 141 25.28 -13.48 -11.83
C LYS A 141 25.89 -13.13 -10.49
N LYS A 142 27.08 -12.53 -10.52
CA LYS A 142 27.73 -12.03 -9.31
C LYS A 142 27.15 -10.71 -8.89
N PHE A 143 27.08 -10.50 -7.56
CA PHE A 143 26.73 -9.20 -6.99
C PHE A 143 27.74 -8.13 -7.43
N ASP A 144 27.22 -6.96 -7.80
CA ASP A 144 28.01 -5.85 -8.33
C ASP A 144 27.86 -4.65 -7.38
N GLU A 145 28.91 -4.40 -6.59
CA GLU A 145 28.95 -3.31 -5.61
C GLU A 145 28.68 -1.94 -6.23
N LYS A 146 29.23 -1.66 -7.42
CA LYS A 146 29.03 -0.36 -8.08
C LYS A 146 27.58 -0.15 -8.51
N LYS A 147 26.93 -1.20 -9.00
CA LYS A 147 25.50 -1.14 -9.32
C LYS A 147 24.65 -0.98 -8.07
N PHE A 148 25.04 -1.61 -6.98
CA PHE A 148 24.37 -1.44 -5.69
C PHE A 148 24.51 -0.01 -5.17
N GLU A 149 25.71 0.58 -5.19
CA GLU A 149 25.94 1.98 -4.83
C GLU A 149 25.08 2.95 -5.67
N GLN A 150 25.03 2.71 -6.99
CA GLN A 150 24.18 3.50 -7.88
C GLN A 150 22.68 3.33 -7.57
N ALA A 151 22.25 2.10 -7.29
CA ALA A 151 20.85 1.84 -6.89
C ALA A 151 20.51 2.51 -5.56
N CYS A 152 21.42 2.51 -4.58
CA CYS A 152 21.27 3.25 -3.32
C CYS A 152 21.16 4.75 -3.55
N ALA A 153 22.00 5.33 -4.41
CA ALA A 153 21.96 6.76 -4.73
C ALA A 153 20.59 7.14 -5.34
N ASN A 154 20.11 6.36 -6.31
CA ASN A 154 18.80 6.57 -6.92
C ASN A 154 17.66 6.39 -5.91
N ALA A 155 17.73 5.35 -5.06
CA ALA A 155 16.75 5.09 -4.01
C ALA A 155 16.67 6.22 -3.00
N ASN A 156 17.81 6.77 -2.59
CA ASN A 156 17.86 7.91 -1.66
C ASN A 156 17.33 9.19 -2.29
N ARG A 157 17.64 9.44 -3.57
CA ARG A 157 17.08 10.57 -4.31
C ARG A 157 15.55 10.47 -4.37
N SER A 158 15.03 9.30 -4.75
CA SER A 158 13.59 9.04 -4.77
C SER A 158 12.94 9.20 -3.39
N ALA A 159 13.56 8.63 -2.35
CA ALA A 159 13.05 8.70 -0.98
C ALA A 159 13.04 10.14 -0.44
N THR A 160 14.09 10.92 -0.69
CA THR A 160 14.16 12.32 -0.26
C THR A 160 13.09 13.17 -0.94
N ALA A 161 12.92 13.01 -2.25
CA ALA A 161 11.88 13.71 -3.00
C ALA A 161 10.46 13.29 -2.54
N TRP A 162 10.27 11.99 -2.28
CA TRP A 162 9.01 11.46 -1.74
C TRP A 162 8.66 12.04 -0.37
N LEU A 163 9.61 12.07 0.57
CA LEU A 163 9.37 12.65 1.89
C LEU A 163 9.02 14.13 1.79
N ARG A 164 9.69 14.86 0.88
CA ARG A 164 9.33 16.27 0.59
C ARG A 164 7.88 16.40 0.09
N VAL A 165 7.43 15.50 -0.79
CA VAL A 165 6.02 15.44 -1.24
C VAL A 165 5.09 15.24 -0.05
N CYS A 166 5.41 14.33 0.87
CA CYS A 166 4.61 14.09 2.08
C CYS A 166 4.54 15.33 2.99
N ASP A 167 5.63 16.07 3.10
CA ASP A 167 5.72 17.27 3.97
C ASP A 167 4.81 18.42 3.50
N TYR A 168 4.42 18.47 2.22
CA TYR A 168 3.48 19.49 1.73
C TYR A 168 2.08 19.41 2.35
N LEU A 169 1.70 18.30 2.96
CA LEU A 169 0.42 18.19 3.68
C LEU A 169 0.34 19.07 4.94
N GLN A 170 1.46 19.60 5.42
CA GLN A 170 1.51 20.54 6.58
C GLN A 170 0.93 21.91 6.26
N TYR A 171 0.91 22.32 5.01
CA TYR A 171 0.39 23.62 4.59
C TYR A 171 -1.15 23.70 4.77
N LYS A 172 -1.68 24.92 4.91
CA LYS A 172 -3.11 25.17 5.06
C LYS A 172 -3.56 26.30 4.11
N PRO A 173 -4.39 26.01 3.10
CA PRO A 173 -4.91 24.68 2.77
C PRO A 173 -3.80 23.74 2.34
N ALA A 174 -4.02 22.42 2.54
CA ALA A 174 -3.09 21.43 2.01
C ALA A 174 -3.24 21.37 0.49
N PRO A 175 -2.11 21.32 -0.27
CA PRO A 175 -2.16 21.34 -1.73
C PRO A 175 -2.74 20.06 -2.34
N MET A 176 -2.85 18.98 -1.55
CA MET A 176 -3.47 17.72 -1.93
C MET A 176 -3.97 16.93 -0.72
N SER A 177 -4.61 15.78 -0.94
CA SER A 177 -5.05 14.85 0.09
C SER A 177 -4.01 13.76 0.39
N GLY A 178 -3.99 13.25 1.60
CA GLY A 178 -3.25 12.03 1.96
C GLY A 178 -3.72 10.79 1.18
N PHE A 179 -4.94 10.78 0.63
CA PHE A 179 -5.37 9.72 -0.29
C PHE A 179 -4.63 9.79 -1.64
N ASP A 180 -4.21 10.98 -2.08
CA ASP A 180 -3.36 11.12 -3.27
C ASP A 180 -1.97 10.53 -3.00
N LEU A 181 -1.43 10.66 -1.78
CA LEU A 181 -0.20 9.99 -1.38
C LEU A 181 -0.30 8.47 -1.52
N PHE A 182 -1.43 7.86 -1.18
CA PHE A 182 -1.61 6.42 -1.33
C PHE A 182 -1.56 5.96 -2.79
N ASN A 183 -1.99 6.79 -3.74
CA ASN A 183 -1.87 6.52 -5.16
C ASN A 183 -0.42 6.69 -5.64
N HIS A 184 0.23 7.80 -5.28
CA HIS A 184 1.59 8.11 -5.69
C HIS A 184 2.65 7.18 -5.06
N MET A 185 2.39 6.62 -3.87
CA MET A 185 3.35 5.73 -3.20
C MET A 185 3.67 4.45 -3.99
N ALA A 186 2.88 4.08 -4.99
CA ALA A 186 3.15 2.91 -5.82
C ALA A 186 4.57 2.95 -6.43
N ASP A 187 5.03 4.11 -6.88
CA ASP A 187 6.33 4.29 -7.49
C ASP A 187 7.49 4.14 -6.49
N ILE A 188 7.35 4.68 -5.27
CA ILE A 188 8.39 4.48 -4.24
C ILE A 188 8.45 3.03 -3.75
N VAL A 189 7.35 2.29 -3.82
CA VAL A 189 7.31 0.86 -3.45
C VAL A 189 7.91 -0.01 -4.55
N THR A 190 7.57 0.22 -5.81
CA THR A 190 7.87 -0.71 -6.92
C THR A 190 9.07 -0.32 -7.76
N ALA A 191 9.47 0.95 -7.78
CA ALA A 191 10.47 1.49 -8.69
C ALA A 191 11.53 2.38 -8.02
N ARG A 192 11.71 2.28 -6.71
CA ARG A 192 12.59 3.12 -5.87
C ARG A 192 13.99 3.36 -6.43
N GLY A 193 14.63 2.35 -7.01
CA GLY A 193 16.02 2.43 -7.51
C GLY A 193 16.17 3.06 -8.90
N LYS A 194 15.07 3.51 -9.51
CA LYS A 194 15.08 4.10 -10.85
C LYS A 194 15.21 5.62 -10.81
N VAL A 195 15.89 6.17 -11.80
CA VAL A 195 16.08 7.63 -11.96
C VAL A 195 14.72 8.29 -12.23
N GLU A 196 13.88 7.68 -13.06
CA GLU A 196 12.58 8.18 -13.45
C GLU A 196 11.65 8.38 -12.24
N THR A 197 11.73 7.51 -11.24
CA THR A 197 10.97 7.65 -9.99
C THR A 197 11.40 8.87 -9.20
N ALA A 198 12.71 9.14 -9.12
CA ALA A 198 13.21 10.34 -8.47
C ALA A 198 12.75 11.61 -9.19
N GLU A 199 12.87 11.64 -10.52
CA GLU A 199 12.44 12.77 -11.35
C GLU A 199 10.95 13.04 -11.24
N ALA A 200 10.11 11.99 -11.20
CA ALA A 200 8.66 12.13 -11.02
C ALA A 200 8.31 12.76 -9.66
N PHE A 201 8.93 12.29 -8.56
CA PHE A 201 8.68 12.89 -7.25
C PHE A 201 9.26 14.29 -7.08
N GLU A 202 10.40 14.57 -7.70
CA GLU A 202 10.97 15.94 -7.73
C GLU A 202 10.04 16.89 -8.51
N GLN A 203 9.42 16.42 -9.61
CA GLN A 203 8.45 17.23 -10.34
C GLN A 203 7.18 17.42 -9.51
N LEU A 204 6.62 16.37 -8.94
CA LEU A 204 5.45 16.49 -8.05
C LEU A 204 5.71 17.46 -6.89
N ALA A 205 6.92 17.43 -6.28
CA ALA A 205 7.27 18.36 -5.23
C ALA A 205 7.31 19.81 -5.72
N ARG A 206 7.77 20.07 -6.96
CA ARG A 206 7.72 21.42 -7.55
C ARG A 206 6.28 21.89 -7.80
N ASP A 207 5.43 21.01 -8.35
CA ASP A 207 4.03 21.32 -8.63
C ASP A 207 3.27 21.65 -7.33
N LEU A 208 3.54 20.91 -6.24
CA LEU A 208 2.97 21.18 -4.93
C LEU A 208 3.50 22.47 -4.32
N GLU A 209 4.77 22.82 -4.53
CA GLU A 209 5.35 24.08 -4.11
C GLU A 209 4.68 25.27 -4.81
N GLU A 210 4.37 25.16 -6.08
CA GLU A 210 3.62 26.16 -6.84
C GLU A 210 2.19 26.29 -6.30
N ASN A 211 1.49 25.19 -6.09
CA ASN A 211 0.16 25.20 -5.50
C ASN A 211 0.14 25.90 -4.13
N VAL A 212 1.15 25.67 -3.28
CA VAL A 212 1.27 26.34 -1.99
C VAL A 212 1.49 27.85 -2.17
N LYS A 213 2.35 28.30 -3.10
CA LYS A 213 2.62 29.70 -3.39
C LYS A 213 1.38 30.43 -3.92
N GLU A 214 0.59 29.77 -4.72
CA GLU A 214 -0.64 30.30 -5.32
C GLU A 214 -1.87 30.16 -4.41
N GLY A 215 -1.76 29.42 -3.30
CA GLY A 215 -2.87 29.09 -2.42
C GLY A 215 -3.90 28.17 -3.08
N THR A 216 -3.48 27.39 -4.07
CA THR A 216 -4.32 26.42 -4.79
C THR A 216 -4.20 25.02 -4.23
N THR A 217 -5.17 24.15 -4.53
CA THR A 217 -5.20 22.76 -4.07
C THR A 217 -5.86 21.86 -5.10
N THR A 218 -5.46 20.60 -5.15
CA THR A 218 -6.14 19.57 -5.97
C THR A 218 -7.37 18.97 -5.27
N LEU A 219 -7.67 19.40 -4.04
CA LEU A 219 -8.84 18.92 -3.29
C LEU A 219 -10.13 19.30 -4.03
N PRO A 220 -11.03 18.34 -4.30
CA PRO A 220 -12.30 18.60 -4.95
C PRO A 220 -13.38 19.13 -3.99
N PHE A 221 -12.99 19.58 -2.79
CA PHE A 221 -13.87 20.09 -1.73
C PHE A 221 -13.11 21.06 -0.80
N PRO A 222 -13.80 21.96 -0.11
CA PRO A 222 -13.17 22.83 0.89
C PRO A 222 -12.65 22.02 2.09
N GLU A 223 -11.39 22.27 2.48
CA GLU A 223 -10.80 21.70 3.69
C GLU A 223 -11.39 22.36 4.93
N LYS A 224 -12.31 21.67 5.63
CA LYS A 224 -12.92 22.14 6.88
C LYS A 224 -12.22 21.58 8.11
N LYS A 225 -11.86 20.30 8.08
CA LYS A 225 -11.18 19.56 9.13
C LYS A 225 -10.02 18.76 8.57
N ARG A 226 -9.03 18.53 9.40
CA ARG A 226 -7.80 17.81 9.08
C ARG A 226 -7.68 16.59 9.98
N ILE A 227 -7.40 15.43 9.44
CA ILE A 227 -7.23 14.24 10.25
C ILE A 227 -5.94 13.49 9.93
N MET A 228 -5.44 12.74 10.92
CA MET A 228 -4.57 11.61 10.65
C MET A 228 -5.41 10.40 10.28
N PHE A 229 -5.06 9.76 9.15
CA PHE A 229 -5.50 8.40 8.87
C PHE A 229 -4.40 7.43 9.31
N GLU A 230 -4.61 6.75 10.43
CA GLU A 230 -3.65 5.81 10.99
C GLU A 230 -3.98 4.39 10.54
N GLY A 231 -3.07 3.80 9.81
CA GLY A 231 -3.18 2.44 9.29
C GLY A 231 -2.97 2.34 7.78
N ILE A 232 -3.04 1.11 7.29
CA ILE A 232 -2.96 0.78 5.86
C ILE A 232 -4.37 0.94 5.28
N PRO A 233 -4.56 1.56 4.10
CA PRO A 233 -5.89 1.71 3.52
C PRO A 233 -6.56 0.36 3.19
N CYS A 234 -7.90 0.32 3.20
CA CYS A 234 -8.66 -0.79 2.62
C CYS A 234 -8.62 -0.67 1.08
N TRP A 235 -7.56 -1.18 0.45
CA TRP A 235 -7.29 -0.99 -0.98
C TRP A 235 -8.48 -1.31 -1.89
N PRO A 236 -9.24 -2.42 -1.68
CA PRO A 236 -10.41 -2.74 -2.51
C PRO A 236 -11.58 -1.77 -2.32
N LYS A 237 -11.51 -0.86 -1.33
CA LYS A 237 -12.61 0.02 -0.90
C LYS A 237 -12.20 1.49 -0.79
N LEU A 238 -11.12 1.91 -1.46
CA LEU A 238 -10.65 3.31 -1.42
C LEU A 238 -11.76 4.33 -1.71
N PRO A 239 -12.61 4.18 -2.74
CA PRO A 239 -13.69 5.12 -2.99
C PRO A 239 -14.68 5.23 -1.83
N GLN A 240 -15.00 4.10 -1.17
CA GLN A 240 -15.90 4.07 -0.02
C GLN A 240 -15.27 4.68 1.24
N LEU A 241 -13.93 4.56 1.40
CA LEU A 241 -13.21 5.25 2.47
C LEU A 241 -13.21 6.76 2.27
N PHE A 242 -12.96 7.21 1.04
CA PHE A 242 -12.80 8.63 0.75
C PHE A 242 -14.13 9.39 0.72
N LYS A 243 -15.22 8.76 0.25
CA LYS A 243 -16.52 9.40 0.05
C LYS A 243 -17.04 10.16 1.29
N PRO A 244 -17.20 9.53 2.49
CA PRO A 244 -17.74 10.22 3.66
C PRO A 244 -16.79 11.30 4.19
N LEU A 245 -15.49 11.18 4.03
CA LEU A 245 -14.53 12.23 4.39
C LEU A 245 -14.73 13.46 3.50
N LYS A 246 -14.79 13.25 2.20
CA LYS A 246 -15.04 14.30 1.20
C LYS A 246 -16.38 15.03 1.47
N GLU A 247 -17.46 14.28 1.71
CA GLU A 247 -18.80 14.83 1.96
C GLU A 247 -18.84 15.71 3.21
N ASN A 248 -18.01 15.42 4.21
CA ASN A 248 -17.88 16.21 5.44
C ASN A 248 -16.80 17.31 5.38
N GLY A 249 -16.08 17.43 4.25
CA GLY A 249 -14.97 18.40 4.12
C GLY A 249 -13.76 18.03 4.98
N ILE A 250 -13.57 16.76 5.27
CA ILE A 250 -12.44 16.23 6.06
C ILE A 250 -11.30 15.87 5.11
N ASN A 251 -10.15 16.54 5.26
CA ASN A 251 -8.93 16.16 4.57
C ASN A 251 -8.05 15.25 5.42
N VAL A 252 -7.49 14.22 4.82
CA VAL A 252 -6.40 13.43 5.41
C VAL A 252 -5.10 14.14 5.17
N THR A 253 -4.54 14.78 6.18
CA THR A 253 -3.30 15.54 6.07
C THR A 253 -2.13 14.87 6.78
N ALA A 254 -2.39 13.88 7.60
CA ALA A 254 -1.39 13.11 8.32
C ALA A 254 -1.55 11.63 8.04
N VAL A 255 -0.47 10.98 7.63
CA VAL A 255 -0.39 9.54 7.40
C VAL A 255 0.99 9.04 7.79
N VAL A 256 1.08 7.79 8.27
CA VAL A 256 2.36 7.13 8.56
C VAL A 256 2.74 6.15 7.46
N TYR A 257 1.74 5.51 6.85
CA TYR A 257 1.98 4.42 5.92
C TYR A 257 2.73 4.85 4.66
N ALA A 258 2.35 5.94 4.02
CA ALA A 258 2.97 6.41 2.80
C ALA A 258 4.43 6.90 3.01
N PRO A 259 4.74 7.80 3.95
CA PRO A 259 6.12 8.23 4.21
C PRO A 259 7.02 7.11 4.76
N ALA A 260 6.45 6.04 5.35
CA ALA A 260 7.22 4.90 5.84
C ALA A 260 8.08 4.20 4.76
N PHE A 261 7.78 4.40 3.49
CA PHE A 261 8.59 3.89 2.38
C PHE A 261 9.75 4.82 1.97
N GLY A 262 9.86 5.99 2.57
CA GLY A 262 10.92 6.97 2.33
C GLY A 262 12.25 6.62 3.03
N PHE A 263 12.76 5.40 2.85
CA PHE A 263 14.03 4.96 3.45
C PHE A 263 15.22 5.66 2.82
N VAL A 264 16.06 6.28 3.65
CA VAL A 264 17.35 6.86 3.25
C VAL A 264 18.47 6.11 3.97
N TYR A 265 19.43 5.59 3.22
CA TYR A 265 20.56 4.82 3.75
C TYR A 265 21.78 4.91 2.85
N LYS A 266 22.99 4.86 3.44
CA LYS A 266 24.24 4.99 2.71
C LYS A 266 24.76 3.65 2.15
N ASP A 267 24.52 2.58 2.89
CA ASP A 267 25.07 1.25 2.66
C ASP A 267 24.11 0.18 3.22
N MET A 268 24.49 -1.08 3.17
CA MET A 268 23.67 -2.19 3.66
C MET A 268 23.44 -2.15 5.16
N ASP A 269 24.39 -1.66 5.95
CA ASP A 269 24.23 -1.52 7.39
C ASP A 269 23.22 -0.40 7.72
N GLY A 270 23.29 0.71 6.98
CA GLY A 270 22.28 1.77 7.01
C GLY A 270 20.90 1.28 6.59
N MET A 271 20.83 0.42 5.55
CA MET A 271 19.59 -0.24 5.15
C MET A 271 19.02 -1.11 6.27
N ALA A 272 19.84 -1.93 6.92
CA ALA A 272 19.43 -2.75 8.06
C ALA A 272 18.87 -1.89 9.20
N ARG A 273 19.53 -0.78 9.54
CA ARG A 273 19.02 0.20 10.54
C ARG A 273 17.68 0.81 10.14
N ALA A 274 17.51 1.14 8.86
CA ALA A 274 16.26 1.71 8.35
C ALA A 274 15.08 0.74 8.49
N TYR A 275 15.28 -0.55 8.24
CA TYR A 275 14.26 -1.57 8.42
C TYR A 275 13.85 -1.75 9.89
N TYR A 276 14.75 -1.62 10.84
CA TYR A 276 14.40 -1.63 12.28
C TYR A 276 13.58 -0.41 12.72
N LYS A 277 13.61 0.68 11.93
CA LYS A 277 12.83 1.90 12.17
C LYS A 277 11.50 1.92 11.39
N ALA A 278 11.19 0.86 10.65
CA ALA A 278 9.89 0.73 9.97
C ALA A 278 8.74 0.64 10.99
N PRO A 279 7.53 1.11 10.66
CA PRO A 279 6.39 1.13 11.59
C PRO A 279 6.05 -0.21 12.24
N ASN A 280 6.27 -1.31 11.52
CA ASN A 280 6.03 -2.67 12.01
C ASN A 280 7.15 -3.22 12.93
N SER A 281 8.26 -2.50 13.07
CA SER A 281 9.44 -2.96 13.80
C SER A 281 9.75 -2.14 15.05
N VAL A 282 9.19 -0.94 15.18
CA VAL A 282 9.50 -0.02 16.32
C VAL A 282 8.68 -0.34 17.56
N CYS A 283 9.25 -0.06 18.73
CA CYS A 283 8.51 -0.12 19.99
C CYS A 283 7.36 0.89 20.04
N ILE A 284 6.39 0.64 20.91
CA ILE A 284 5.18 1.47 20.99
C ILE A 284 5.50 2.93 21.35
N GLU A 285 6.46 3.19 22.22
CA GLU A 285 6.88 4.53 22.65
C GLU A 285 7.38 5.34 21.44
N GLN A 286 8.27 4.78 20.64
CA GLN A 286 8.77 5.41 19.42
C GLN A 286 7.68 5.54 18.38
N GLY A 287 6.84 4.53 18.22
CA GLY A 287 5.70 4.53 17.30
C GLY A 287 4.69 5.62 17.61
N VAL A 288 4.36 5.84 18.89
CA VAL A 288 3.47 6.91 19.36
C VAL A 288 4.13 8.28 19.15
N ALA A 289 5.35 8.47 19.65
CA ALA A 289 6.04 9.75 19.56
C ALA A 289 6.17 10.25 18.10
N TRP A 290 6.47 9.35 17.18
CA TRP A 290 6.55 9.66 15.76
C TRP A 290 5.20 10.12 15.20
N ARG A 291 4.13 9.39 15.48
CA ARG A 291 2.78 9.72 15.02
C ARG A 291 2.25 11.01 15.60
N GLU A 292 2.49 11.24 16.87
CA GLU A 292 2.13 12.50 17.52
C GLU A 292 2.87 13.69 16.92
N GLY A 293 4.16 13.54 16.57
CA GLY A 293 4.92 14.54 15.84
C GLY A 293 4.22 14.88 14.51
N ILE A 294 3.89 13.87 13.70
CA ILE A 294 3.16 14.06 12.44
C ILE A 294 1.81 14.76 12.68
N CYS A 295 1.06 14.37 13.72
CA CYS A 295 -0.21 15.03 14.04
C CYS A 295 -0.05 16.50 14.35
N ARG A 296 0.96 16.86 15.17
CA ARG A 296 1.25 18.29 15.54
C ARG A 296 1.68 19.09 14.32
N ASP A 297 2.62 18.56 13.53
CA ASP A 297 3.16 19.24 12.34
C ASP A 297 2.06 19.50 11.31
N ASN A 298 1.17 18.54 11.12
CA ASN A 298 0.04 18.63 10.19
C ASN A 298 -1.21 19.28 10.81
N LYS A 299 -1.18 19.70 12.06
CA LYS A 299 -2.27 20.42 12.76
C LYS A 299 -3.61 19.70 12.62
N VAL A 300 -3.65 18.41 13.01
CA VAL A 300 -4.85 17.59 12.88
C VAL A 300 -5.88 17.92 13.94
N ASP A 301 -7.15 17.91 13.55
CA ASP A 301 -8.32 18.10 14.43
C ASP A 301 -8.77 16.77 15.05
N GLY A 302 -8.37 15.63 14.45
CA GLY A 302 -8.76 14.30 14.93
C GLY A 302 -7.94 13.18 14.29
N VAL A 303 -8.13 11.96 14.78
CA VAL A 303 -7.45 10.75 14.28
C VAL A 303 -8.47 9.65 13.96
N LEU A 304 -8.37 9.09 12.77
CA LEU A 304 -9.14 7.94 12.31
C LEU A 304 -8.22 6.71 12.24
N VAL A 305 -8.49 5.71 13.07
CA VAL A 305 -7.66 4.52 13.23
C VAL A 305 -8.27 3.32 12.52
N HIS A 306 -7.54 2.71 11.60
CA HIS A 306 -7.94 1.48 10.92
C HIS A 306 -7.39 0.25 11.64
N TYR A 307 -8.26 -0.55 12.22
CA TYR A 307 -7.95 -1.87 12.79
C TYR A 307 -7.86 -2.91 11.66
N ASN A 308 -6.71 -2.95 11.01
CA ASN A 308 -6.49 -3.81 9.84
C ASN A 308 -6.32 -5.28 10.22
N ARG A 309 -7.28 -6.13 9.87
CA ARG A 309 -7.30 -7.56 10.24
C ARG A 309 -6.15 -8.37 9.65
N SER A 310 -5.70 -8.01 8.46
CA SER A 310 -4.60 -8.69 7.76
C SER A 310 -3.19 -8.28 8.21
N CYS A 311 -3.05 -7.29 9.10
CA CYS A 311 -1.74 -6.83 9.56
C CYS A 311 -1.65 -6.76 11.08
N LYS A 312 -1.37 -7.89 11.73
CA LYS A 312 -1.21 -7.95 13.19
C LYS A 312 -0.03 -7.13 13.71
N PRO A 313 1.15 -7.10 13.06
CA PRO A 313 2.26 -6.25 13.49
C PRO A 313 1.89 -4.76 13.57
N TRP A 314 1.03 -4.28 12.66
CA TRP A 314 0.55 -2.89 12.70
C TRP A 314 -0.60 -2.72 13.70
N SER A 315 -1.59 -3.61 13.66
CA SER A 315 -2.85 -3.42 14.41
C SER A 315 -2.80 -3.87 15.87
N GLY A 316 -1.78 -4.64 16.27
CA GLY A 316 -1.70 -5.26 17.58
C GLY A 316 -1.64 -4.27 18.75
N TYR A 317 -1.17 -3.04 18.52
CA TYR A 317 -1.09 -1.98 19.52
C TYR A 317 -1.97 -0.75 19.23
N MET A 318 -2.83 -0.81 18.20
CA MET A 318 -3.64 0.33 17.77
C MET A 318 -4.61 0.83 18.82
N ALA A 319 -5.18 -0.05 19.66
CA ALA A 319 -6.07 0.36 20.73
C ALA A 319 -5.35 1.22 21.79
N GLU A 320 -4.14 0.83 22.17
CA GLU A 320 -3.31 1.62 23.08
C GLU A 320 -2.86 2.92 22.43
N MET A 321 -2.51 2.88 21.17
CA MET A 321 -2.11 4.07 20.41
C MET A 321 -3.27 5.07 20.30
N GLN A 322 -4.49 4.60 19.99
CA GLN A 322 -5.69 5.44 19.97
C GLN A 322 -5.94 6.10 21.33
N ARG A 323 -5.79 5.34 22.43
CA ARG A 323 -5.92 5.87 23.78
C ARG A 323 -4.91 6.99 24.08
N ARG A 324 -3.66 6.81 23.66
CA ARG A 324 -2.60 7.81 23.82
C ARG A 324 -2.86 9.05 22.99
N PHE A 325 -3.26 8.94 21.74
CA PHE A 325 -3.61 10.10 20.90
C PHE A 325 -4.69 10.97 21.56
N THR A 326 -5.73 10.36 22.07
CA THR A 326 -6.79 11.10 22.79
C THR A 326 -6.23 11.80 24.03
N LYS A 327 -5.38 11.10 24.80
CA LYS A 327 -4.84 11.64 26.06
C LYS A 327 -3.77 12.71 25.84
N ASP A 328 -2.81 12.42 24.92
CA ASP A 328 -1.55 13.17 24.84
C ASP A 328 -1.65 14.32 23.81
N LEU A 329 -2.49 14.17 22.78
CA LEU A 329 -2.78 15.23 21.80
C LEU A 329 -4.04 16.03 22.14
N GLY A 330 -4.94 15.48 22.95
CA GLY A 330 -6.23 16.12 23.26
C GLY A 330 -7.19 16.19 22.08
N VAL A 331 -6.97 15.40 21.01
CA VAL A 331 -7.83 15.38 19.84
C VAL A 331 -8.74 14.15 19.83
N PRO A 332 -9.97 14.28 19.31
CA PRO A 332 -10.89 13.16 19.16
C PRO A 332 -10.30 12.05 18.29
N THR A 333 -10.59 10.81 18.65
CA THR A 333 -10.19 9.64 17.88
C THR A 333 -11.38 8.71 17.62
N ALA A 334 -11.45 8.14 16.43
CA ALA A 334 -12.38 7.07 16.11
C ALA A 334 -11.64 5.89 15.49
N GLY A 335 -12.11 4.67 15.78
CA GLY A 335 -11.57 3.46 15.20
C GLY A 335 -12.60 2.72 14.36
N PHE A 336 -12.17 2.08 13.29
CA PHE A 336 -13.00 1.21 12.47
C PHE A 336 -12.29 -0.07 12.09
N ASP A 337 -13.08 -1.14 11.96
CA ASP A 337 -12.61 -2.43 11.47
C ASP A 337 -12.58 -2.46 9.95
N GLY A 338 -11.53 -3.07 9.40
CA GLY A 338 -11.40 -3.25 7.97
C GLY A 338 -10.27 -4.22 7.61
N ASP A 339 -9.96 -4.27 6.34
CA ASP A 339 -8.89 -5.12 5.84
C ASP A 339 -8.26 -4.49 4.59
N GLN A 340 -6.93 -4.53 4.53
CA GLN A 340 -6.19 -4.02 3.36
C GLN A 340 -6.38 -4.86 2.11
N ALA A 341 -6.75 -6.14 2.23
CA ALA A 341 -6.83 -7.09 1.13
C ALA A 341 -8.22 -7.71 0.94
N ASP A 342 -8.91 -8.05 2.03
CA ASP A 342 -10.20 -8.74 1.98
C ASP A 342 -11.38 -7.76 2.06
N PRO A 343 -12.07 -7.48 0.93
CA PRO A 343 -13.18 -6.53 0.89
C PRO A 343 -14.39 -6.93 1.74
N ARG A 344 -14.49 -8.20 2.17
CA ARG A 344 -15.58 -8.72 3.00
C ARG A 344 -15.51 -8.20 4.44
N ASN A 345 -14.32 -7.80 4.88
CA ASN A 345 -14.09 -7.27 6.23
C ASN A 345 -14.37 -5.76 6.36
N PHE A 346 -14.81 -5.09 5.32
CA PHE A 346 -15.16 -3.67 5.35
C PHE A 346 -16.68 -3.49 5.27
N ASN A 347 -17.23 -2.74 6.24
CA ASN A 347 -18.64 -2.37 6.28
C ASN A 347 -18.79 -0.85 6.12
N ALA A 348 -19.31 -0.42 4.98
CA ALA A 348 -19.43 1.01 4.64
C ALA A 348 -20.31 1.79 5.63
N ALA A 349 -21.45 1.24 6.06
CA ALA A 349 -22.36 1.91 6.98
C ALA A 349 -21.73 2.11 8.38
N GLN A 350 -21.00 1.09 8.87
CA GLN A 350 -20.26 1.26 10.13
C GLN A 350 -19.14 2.29 10.00
N TYR A 351 -18.44 2.31 8.88
CA TYR A 351 -17.39 3.29 8.62
C TYR A 351 -17.96 4.72 8.57
N GLU A 352 -19.06 4.93 7.83
CA GLU A 352 -19.76 6.22 7.76
C GLU A 352 -20.20 6.70 9.15
N THR A 353 -20.76 5.82 9.99
CA THR A 353 -21.10 6.14 11.37
C THR A 353 -19.89 6.56 12.21
N ARG A 354 -18.71 5.92 12.01
CA ARG A 354 -17.49 6.31 12.71
C ARG A 354 -16.95 7.66 12.25
N VAL A 355 -17.01 7.95 10.95
CA VAL A 355 -16.61 9.25 10.39
C VAL A 355 -17.54 10.36 10.91
N GLN A 356 -18.86 10.12 10.92
CA GLN A 356 -19.82 11.08 11.45
C GLN A 356 -19.58 11.37 12.94
N GLY A 357 -19.40 10.34 13.76
CA GLY A 357 -19.10 10.51 15.19
C GLY A 357 -17.77 11.23 15.44
N LEU A 358 -16.74 10.99 14.60
CA LEU A 358 -15.48 11.73 14.67
C LEU A 358 -15.69 13.21 14.33
N MET A 359 -16.48 13.52 13.30
CA MET A 359 -16.77 14.89 12.90
C MET A 359 -17.46 15.65 14.03
N GLU A 360 -18.50 15.09 14.62
CA GLU A 360 -19.23 15.67 15.75
C GLU A 360 -18.32 15.91 16.96
N ALA A 361 -17.44 14.96 17.25
CA ALA A 361 -16.45 15.08 18.33
C ALA A 361 -15.41 16.18 18.06
N MET A 362 -14.95 16.35 16.81
CA MET A 362 -14.03 17.43 16.43
C MET A 362 -14.70 18.81 16.58
N GLU A 363 -15.97 18.95 16.17
CA GLU A 363 -16.73 20.19 16.33
C GLU A 363 -16.98 20.54 17.82
N ALA A 364 -17.27 19.55 18.64
CA ALA A 364 -17.42 19.74 20.07
C ALA A 364 -16.11 20.13 20.76
N ASN A 365 -15.00 19.54 20.34
CA ASN A 365 -13.68 19.85 20.88
C ASN A 365 -13.24 21.28 20.52
N GLU A 366 -13.51 21.74 19.30
CA GLU A 366 -13.24 23.10 18.85
C GLU A 366 -13.99 24.12 19.72
N LYS A 367 -15.30 23.97 19.90
CA LYS A 367 -16.13 24.84 20.75
C LYS A 367 -15.64 24.89 22.21
N ASN A 368 -15.20 23.75 22.74
CA ASN A 368 -14.67 23.68 24.11
C ASN A 368 -13.34 24.42 24.26
N ASN A 369 -12.49 24.43 23.22
CA ASN A 369 -11.21 25.13 23.23
C ASN A 369 -11.42 26.65 23.07
N GLU A 370 -12.30 27.09 22.19
CA GLU A 370 -12.69 28.50 22.06
C GLU A 370 -13.21 29.08 23.39
N THR A 371 -14.02 28.28 24.13
CA THR A 371 -14.57 28.70 25.41
C THR A 371 -13.51 28.79 26.52
N LYS A 372 -12.39 28.05 26.42
CA LYS A 372 -11.30 28.12 27.40
C LYS A 372 -10.33 29.29 27.14
N GLU A 373 -10.26 29.76 25.89
CA GLU A 373 -9.39 30.87 25.47
C GLU A 373 -10.09 32.25 25.63
N ALA A 374 -11.42 32.26 25.72
CA ALA A 374 -12.23 33.44 25.98
C ALA A 374 -12.43 33.71 27.50
#